data_14079fd2514ea51464242b3e7ec16090
#
_entry.id   14079fd2514ea51464242b3e7ec16090
#
_cell.length_a   1.000
_cell.length_b   1.000
_cell.length_c   1.000
_cell.angle_alpha   90.00
_cell.angle_beta   90.00
_cell.angle_gamma   90.00
#
_symmetry.space_group_name_H-M   'P 1'
#
loop_
_entity.id
_entity.type
_entity.pdbx_description
1 polymer ?
#
loop_
_entity_poly.entity_id
_entity_poly.type
_entity_poly.pdbx_seq_one_letter_code
_entity_poly.pdbx_strand_id
1 'polypeptide(L)'
;MITEIVCPGVVLLGEVVMEPAKVVPYFGTLEKPECHMLYNVTTMASTWHTVATKEVALLKQQMDVVNSLPKEYVFLNYLRCHDDIGWGLDYDFLKPSGIQEIPHKKYLNEYFRGMAAGSDARGELYNDDPVLQDARLCGTTASLCGLEASLQAKDPARIERAIQKILMLNAYLFIQSGIPVIYSGDEIGQLNDYSYKDDPDADRAADSRYVHRGHFRWELEKKRAEKGTVQNRIFEGMQKMEKARFTCGPFSGKAAAWTYDTYNSHVLCICRQLKNEMVVGVFNFSDEPQTAWIDMGEIPFQDLLGKGECVLRNIILPGNGYGWYYKTWEE
;
A
#
# COMPACT_ATOMS: atom_id res chain seq x y z
N MET A 1 -25.64 -16.60 -7.55
CA MET A 1 -26.86 -17.43 -7.35
C MET A 1 -26.59 -18.93 -7.41
N ILE A 2 -26.12 -19.54 -8.53
CA ILE A 2 -25.84 -21.00 -8.57
C ILE A 2 -24.78 -21.37 -7.51
N THR A 3 -23.71 -20.63 -7.42
CA THR A 3 -22.60 -20.85 -6.49
C THR A 3 -23.06 -20.81 -5.02
N GLU A 4 -23.94 -19.86 -4.68
CA GLU A 4 -24.49 -19.73 -3.32
C GLU A 4 -25.43 -20.87 -2.95
N ILE A 5 -26.15 -21.43 -3.95
CA ILE A 5 -27.02 -22.61 -3.75
C ILE A 5 -26.17 -23.87 -3.51
N VAL A 6 -25.13 -24.05 -4.32
CA VAL A 6 -24.25 -25.23 -4.27
C VAL A 6 -23.27 -25.18 -3.11
N CYS A 7 -22.77 -23.98 -2.78
CA CYS A 7 -21.79 -23.73 -1.72
C CYS A 7 -22.26 -22.59 -0.82
N PRO A 8 -23.20 -22.83 0.12
CA PRO A 8 -23.70 -21.80 1.02
C PRO A 8 -22.55 -21.19 1.84
N GLY A 9 -22.50 -19.86 1.90
CA GLY A 9 -21.46 -19.12 2.63
C GLY A 9 -20.15 -18.90 1.87
N VAL A 10 -20.08 -19.32 0.60
CA VAL A 10 -18.92 -18.94 -0.25
C VAL A 10 -18.85 -17.44 -0.45
N VAL A 11 -17.64 -16.89 -0.43
CA VAL A 11 -17.37 -15.49 -0.73
C VAL A 11 -16.83 -15.40 -2.16
N LEU A 12 -17.46 -14.57 -2.98
CA LEU A 12 -17.02 -14.29 -4.35
C LEU A 12 -16.13 -13.05 -4.31
N LEU A 13 -14.88 -13.23 -4.69
CA LEU A 13 -13.89 -12.16 -4.84
C LEU A 13 -13.66 -11.92 -6.33
N GLY A 14 -13.99 -10.71 -6.81
CA GLY A 14 -13.77 -10.31 -8.20
C GLY A 14 -12.37 -9.70 -8.36
N GLU A 15 -11.65 -10.17 -9.38
CA GLU A 15 -10.38 -9.61 -9.80
C GLU A 15 -10.60 -8.79 -11.07
N VAL A 16 -10.78 -7.49 -10.91
CA VAL A 16 -11.11 -6.55 -11.99
C VAL A 16 -10.14 -5.38 -11.96
N VAL A 17 -9.37 -5.22 -13.03
CA VAL A 17 -8.37 -4.15 -13.17
C VAL A 17 -9.04 -2.93 -13.84
N MET A 18 -9.70 -2.10 -13.04
CA MET A 18 -10.36 -0.86 -13.48
C MET A 18 -10.30 0.19 -12.38
N GLU A 19 -10.52 1.45 -12.74
CA GLU A 19 -10.68 2.55 -11.78
C GLU A 19 -11.83 2.27 -10.80
N PRO A 20 -11.76 2.74 -9.53
CA PRO A 20 -12.77 2.46 -8.51
C PRO A 20 -14.21 2.78 -8.95
N ALA A 21 -14.42 3.87 -9.67
CA ALA A 21 -15.74 4.22 -10.18
C ALA A 21 -16.29 3.23 -11.23
N LYS A 22 -15.41 2.60 -12.00
CA LYS A 22 -15.77 1.63 -13.05
C LYS A 22 -15.94 0.20 -12.53
N VAL A 23 -15.39 -0.13 -11.35
CA VAL A 23 -15.54 -1.48 -10.77
C VAL A 23 -16.85 -1.66 -10.00
N VAL A 24 -17.54 -0.58 -9.61
CA VAL A 24 -18.80 -0.62 -8.84
C VAL A 24 -19.83 -1.61 -9.41
N PRO A 25 -20.08 -1.67 -10.73
CA PRO A 25 -21.05 -2.61 -11.31
C PRO A 25 -20.76 -4.08 -11.00
N TYR A 26 -19.52 -4.45 -10.71
CA TYR A 26 -19.15 -5.84 -10.38
C TYR A 26 -19.58 -6.28 -8.96
N PHE A 27 -19.96 -5.35 -8.09
CA PHE A 27 -20.68 -5.67 -6.85
C PHE A 27 -22.15 -6.06 -7.13
N GLY A 28 -22.66 -5.73 -8.34
CA GLY A 28 -24.05 -5.93 -8.70
C GLY A 28 -24.98 -4.89 -8.08
N THR A 29 -26.23 -5.29 -7.87
CA THR A 29 -27.27 -4.47 -7.23
C THR A 29 -27.81 -5.19 -6.01
N LEU A 30 -28.60 -4.48 -5.18
CA LEU A 30 -29.27 -5.10 -4.04
C LEU A 30 -30.20 -6.24 -4.44
N GLU A 31 -30.82 -6.17 -5.63
CA GLU A 31 -31.70 -7.22 -6.15
C GLU A 31 -30.91 -8.35 -6.83
N LYS A 32 -29.75 -8.03 -7.38
CA LYS A 32 -28.86 -8.98 -8.08
C LYS A 32 -27.41 -8.74 -7.65
N PRO A 33 -27.03 -9.23 -6.46
CA PRO A 33 -25.65 -9.17 -6.01
C PRO A 33 -24.75 -10.07 -6.89
N GLU A 34 -23.53 -9.61 -7.19
CA GLU A 34 -22.54 -10.36 -7.97
C GLU A 34 -21.33 -10.70 -7.09
N CYS A 35 -20.31 -9.85 -7.01
CA CYS A 35 -19.16 -10.10 -6.13
C CYS A 35 -19.42 -9.57 -4.71
N HIS A 36 -18.95 -10.31 -3.71
CA HIS A 36 -18.97 -9.87 -2.31
C HIS A 36 -17.82 -8.91 -2.00
N MET A 37 -16.70 -9.10 -2.67
CA MET A 37 -15.50 -8.30 -2.53
C MET A 37 -14.83 -8.10 -3.89
N LEU A 38 -14.07 -7.02 -4.01
CA LEU A 38 -13.21 -6.74 -5.18
C LEU A 38 -11.79 -6.40 -4.74
N TYR A 39 -10.80 -6.76 -5.56
CA TYR A 39 -9.44 -6.25 -5.43
C TYR A 39 -9.39 -4.74 -5.66
N ASN A 40 -8.70 -4.01 -4.80
CA ASN A 40 -8.48 -2.56 -4.94
C ASN A 40 -7.24 -2.27 -5.80
N VAL A 41 -7.30 -2.64 -7.06
CA VAL A 41 -6.16 -2.60 -7.99
C VAL A 41 -5.69 -1.17 -8.24
N THR A 42 -6.61 -0.25 -8.46
CA THR A 42 -6.26 1.13 -8.84
C THR A 42 -5.63 1.89 -7.67
N THR A 43 -6.14 1.69 -6.44
CA THR A 43 -5.51 2.28 -5.25
C THR A 43 -4.12 1.68 -5.01
N MET A 44 -3.93 0.38 -5.27
CA MET A 44 -2.62 -0.27 -5.23
C MET A 44 -1.65 0.37 -6.22
N ALA A 45 -2.03 0.51 -7.49
CA ALA A 45 -1.19 1.16 -8.51
C ALA A 45 -0.91 2.62 -8.18
N SER A 46 -1.90 3.37 -7.68
CA SER A 46 -1.75 4.77 -7.24
C SER A 46 -0.82 4.89 -6.03
N THR A 47 -0.75 3.88 -5.16
CA THR A 47 0.21 3.84 -4.06
C THR A 47 1.65 3.81 -4.58
N TRP A 48 1.96 2.92 -5.52
CA TRP A 48 3.29 2.85 -6.12
C TRP A 48 3.61 4.09 -6.95
N HIS A 49 2.63 4.64 -7.67
CA HIS A 49 2.77 5.96 -8.30
C HIS A 49 3.22 7.02 -7.28
N THR A 50 2.54 7.10 -6.13
CA THR A 50 2.87 8.05 -5.06
C THR A 50 4.26 7.80 -4.48
N VAL A 51 4.69 6.54 -4.33
CA VAL A 51 6.07 6.21 -3.90
C VAL A 51 7.12 6.74 -4.88
N ALA A 52 6.85 6.68 -6.18
CA ALA A 52 7.80 7.16 -7.19
C ALA A 52 7.79 8.68 -7.33
N THR A 53 6.62 9.30 -7.37
CA THR A 53 6.45 10.74 -7.61
C THR A 53 6.53 11.59 -6.36
N LYS A 54 6.31 11.01 -5.19
CA LYS A 54 6.13 11.68 -3.89
C LYS A 54 4.85 12.52 -3.79
N GLU A 55 3.99 12.52 -4.81
CA GLU A 55 2.77 13.32 -4.89
C GLU A 55 1.54 12.50 -4.51
N VAL A 56 0.82 12.90 -3.45
CA VAL A 56 -0.32 12.15 -2.91
C VAL A 56 -1.66 12.45 -3.61
N ALA A 57 -1.72 13.42 -4.50
CA ALA A 57 -2.98 13.94 -5.05
C ALA A 57 -3.82 12.85 -5.73
N LEU A 58 -3.22 12.02 -6.60
CA LEU A 58 -3.92 10.92 -7.26
C LEU A 58 -4.40 9.88 -6.25
N LEU A 59 -3.54 9.49 -5.32
CA LEU A 59 -3.88 8.51 -4.30
C LEU A 59 -5.04 8.99 -3.42
N LYS A 60 -4.99 10.27 -3.00
CA LYS A 60 -6.06 10.91 -2.24
C LYS A 60 -7.38 10.88 -3.01
N GLN A 61 -7.38 11.28 -4.28
CA GLN A 61 -8.57 11.27 -5.14
C GLN A 61 -9.16 9.85 -5.27
N GLN A 62 -8.33 8.83 -5.50
CA GLN A 62 -8.79 7.44 -5.59
C GLN A 62 -9.37 6.92 -4.27
N MET A 63 -8.76 7.29 -3.14
CA MET A 63 -9.29 6.93 -1.83
C MET A 63 -10.61 7.63 -1.52
N ASP A 64 -10.78 8.89 -1.91
CA ASP A 64 -12.03 9.63 -1.72
C ASP A 64 -13.17 8.96 -2.51
N VAL A 65 -12.91 8.48 -3.75
CA VAL A 65 -13.88 7.68 -4.50
C VAL A 65 -14.26 6.41 -3.76
N VAL A 66 -13.28 5.59 -3.33
CA VAL A 66 -13.54 4.35 -2.59
C VAL A 66 -14.29 4.61 -1.29
N ASN A 67 -13.92 5.64 -0.54
CA ASN A 67 -14.55 5.98 0.75
C ASN A 67 -15.97 6.52 0.61
N SER A 68 -16.34 7.06 -0.57
CA SER A 68 -17.70 7.53 -0.86
C SER A 68 -18.69 6.41 -1.20
N LEU A 69 -18.19 5.21 -1.50
CA LEU A 69 -19.01 4.05 -1.84
C LEU A 69 -19.74 3.49 -0.60
N PRO A 70 -20.86 2.76 -0.80
CA PRO A 70 -21.53 2.03 0.28
C PRO A 70 -20.58 1.14 1.06
N LYS A 71 -20.76 1.03 2.37
CA LYS A 71 -19.88 0.24 3.26
C LYS A 71 -19.95 -1.27 3.02
N GLU A 72 -21.01 -1.71 2.37
CA GLU A 72 -21.23 -3.08 1.91
C GLU A 72 -20.29 -3.47 0.76
N TYR A 73 -19.75 -2.50 0.03
CA TYR A 73 -18.79 -2.71 -1.04
C TYR A 73 -17.39 -2.86 -0.44
N VAL A 74 -17.00 -4.11 -0.20
CA VAL A 74 -15.77 -4.43 0.50
C VAL A 74 -14.63 -4.59 -0.49
N PHE A 75 -13.58 -3.80 -0.30
CA PHE A 75 -12.35 -3.91 -1.07
C PHE A 75 -11.28 -4.71 -0.33
N LEU A 76 -10.56 -5.53 -1.08
CA LEU A 76 -9.36 -6.21 -0.65
C LEU A 76 -8.16 -5.30 -1.00
N ASN A 77 -7.54 -4.70 0.02
CA ASN A 77 -6.44 -3.77 -0.13
C ASN A 77 -5.11 -4.51 -0.01
N TYR A 78 -4.15 -4.17 -0.87
CA TYR A 78 -2.86 -4.84 -0.90
C TYR A 78 -1.80 -3.91 -1.53
N LEU A 79 -0.53 -4.16 -1.23
CA LEU A 79 0.59 -3.47 -1.88
C LEU A 79 1.03 -4.20 -3.15
N ARG A 80 1.00 -5.53 -3.13
CA ARG A 80 1.27 -6.43 -4.24
C ARG A 80 0.57 -7.79 -4.03
N CYS A 81 0.46 -8.55 -5.08
CA CYS A 81 -0.03 -9.94 -5.02
C CYS A 81 0.89 -10.87 -5.81
N HIS A 82 0.37 -12.00 -6.30
CA HIS A 82 1.10 -12.94 -7.15
C HIS A 82 1.30 -12.44 -8.59
N ASP A 83 0.55 -11.41 -8.99
CA ASP A 83 0.63 -10.81 -10.32
C ASP A 83 1.50 -9.55 -10.35
N ASP A 84 1.74 -9.08 -11.55
CA ASP A 84 2.44 -7.84 -11.83
C ASP A 84 1.63 -6.61 -11.40
N ILE A 85 2.33 -5.50 -11.21
CA ILE A 85 1.74 -4.19 -10.94
C ILE A 85 1.55 -3.48 -12.29
N GLY A 86 0.30 -3.39 -12.72
CA GLY A 86 -0.08 -2.65 -13.92
C GLY A 86 -0.34 -1.18 -13.60
N TRP A 87 -0.01 -0.29 -14.55
CA TRP A 87 -0.18 1.17 -14.41
C TRP A 87 -1.55 1.64 -14.93
N GLY A 88 -2.62 1.00 -14.47
CA GLY A 88 -4.01 1.42 -14.73
C GLY A 88 -4.39 2.65 -13.90
N LEU A 89 -3.67 3.76 -14.07
CA LEU A 89 -3.88 5.00 -13.34
C LEU A 89 -4.96 5.86 -14.01
N ASP A 90 -5.59 6.75 -13.25
CA ASP A 90 -6.53 7.75 -13.76
C ASP A 90 -5.77 8.88 -14.48
N TYR A 91 -5.53 8.68 -15.77
CA TYR A 91 -4.85 9.67 -16.60
C TYR A 91 -5.72 10.87 -16.95
N ASP A 92 -7.04 10.76 -16.85
CA ASP A 92 -7.93 11.92 -17.00
C ASP A 92 -7.75 12.90 -15.85
N PHE A 93 -7.50 12.39 -14.64
CA PHE A 93 -7.13 13.20 -13.48
C PHE A 93 -5.71 13.79 -13.59
N LEU A 94 -4.75 13.04 -14.12
CA LEU A 94 -3.34 13.46 -14.21
C LEU A 94 -3.05 14.44 -15.37
N LYS A 95 -3.80 14.36 -16.46
CA LYS A 95 -3.60 15.15 -17.67
C LYS A 95 -3.60 16.67 -17.48
N PRO A 96 -4.48 17.28 -16.64
CA PRO A 96 -4.44 18.72 -16.37
C PRO A 96 -3.13 19.19 -15.75
N SER A 97 -2.39 18.30 -15.05
CA SER A 97 -1.05 18.57 -14.50
C SER A 97 0.08 18.36 -15.51
N GLY A 98 -0.25 18.14 -16.80
CA GLY A 98 0.74 17.95 -17.86
C GLY A 98 1.31 16.53 -17.95
N ILE A 99 0.78 15.58 -17.19
CA ILE A 99 1.27 14.20 -17.17
C ILE A 99 0.65 13.41 -18.33
N GLN A 100 1.49 12.89 -19.21
CA GLN A 100 1.10 12.04 -20.34
C GLN A 100 1.35 10.57 -19.99
N GLU A 101 0.42 9.71 -20.39
CA GLU A 101 0.40 8.30 -20.00
C GLU A 101 1.70 7.53 -20.32
N ILE A 102 2.11 7.50 -21.58
CA ILE A 102 3.27 6.68 -22.03
C ILE A 102 4.59 7.14 -21.38
N PRO A 103 4.97 8.43 -21.43
CA PRO A 103 6.20 8.90 -20.76
C PRO A 103 6.17 8.68 -19.25
N HIS A 104 4.98 8.79 -18.64
CA HIS A 104 4.83 8.60 -17.22
C HIS A 104 4.97 7.12 -16.81
N LYS A 105 4.33 6.19 -17.51
CA LYS A 105 4.51 4.74 -17.30
C LYS A 105 6.00 4.36 -17.44
N LYS A 106 6.69 4.90 -18.44
CA LYS A 106 8.12 4.69 -18.62
C LYS A 106 8.94 5.19 -17.41
N TYR A 107 8.65 6.41 -16.93
CA TYR A 107 9.29 6.94 -15.72
C TYR A 107 9.08 6.03 -14.51
N LEU A 108 7.83 5.55 -14.26
CA LEU A 108 7.53 4.65 -13.15
C LEU A 108 8.32 3.35 -13.24
N ASN A 109 8.38 2.77 -14.44
CA ASN A 109 9.15 1.56 -14.69
C ASN A 109 10.66 1.77 -14.46
N GLU A 110 11.24 2.88 -14.93
CA GLU A 110 12.63 3.24 -14.70
C GLU A 110 12.91 3.48 -13.20
N TYR A 111 11.99 4.15 -12.50
CA TYR A 111 12.11 4.38 -11.06
C TYR A 111 12.18 3.05 -10.30
N PHE A 112 11.23 2.14 -10.53
CA PHE A 112 11.18 0.89 -9.78
C PHE A 112 12.22 -0.15 -10.22
N ARG A 113 12.90 0.07 -11.33
CA ARG A 113 14.10 -0.69 -11.72
C ARG A 113 15.40 -0.13 -11.13
N GLY A 114 15.33 0.99 -10.40
CA GLY A 114 16.49 1.69 -9.87
C GLY A 114 17.31 2.42 -10.93
N MET A 115 16.71 2.77 -12.05
CA MET A 115 17.36 3.49 -13.16
C MET A 115 17.13 5.00 -13.09
N ALA A 116 16.10 5.45 -12.40
CA ALA A 116 15.85 6.87 -12.16
C ALA A 116 16.69 7.38 -10.99
N ALA A 117 17.08 8.66 -11.05
CA ALA A 117 17.82 9.31 -9.98
C ALA A 117 17.03 9.25 -8.65
N GLY A 118 17.73 8.92 -7.56
CA GLY A 118 17.14 8.82 -6.22
C GLY A 118 16.37 7.52 -5.94
N SER A 119 16.34 6.55 -6.87
CA SER A 119 15.70 5.26 -6.65
C SER A 119 16.71 4.17 -6.29
N ASP A 120 16.41 3.49 -5.18
CA ASP A 120 17.10 2.27 -4.74
C ASP A 120 16.30 0.99 -5.05
N ALA A 121 15.21 1.10 -5.78
CA ALA A 121 14.33 -0.03 -6.08
C ALA A 121 15.01 -1.08 -6.96
N ARG A 122 14.55 -2.33 -6.84
CA ARG A 122 14.99 -3.47 -7.66
C ARG A 122 13.75 -4.22 -8.12
N GLY A 123 13.15 -3.77 -9.22
CA GLY A 123 12.05 -4.44 -9.89
C GLY A 123 12.46 -4.96 -11.25
N GLU A 124 11.65 -5.83 -11.81
CA GLU A 124 11.76 -6.31 -13.19
C GLU A 124 10.51 -5.98 -13.98
N LEU A 125 10.63 -5.87 -15.29
CA LEU A 125 9.47 -5.64 -16.18
C LEU A 125 8.90 -6.96 -16.66
N TYR A 126 7.59 -6.97 -16.75
CA TYR A 126 6.79 -8.02 -17.36
C TYR A 126 6.06 -7.46 -18.61
N ASN A 127 6.00 -8.24 -19.69
CA ASN A 127 5.40 -7.82 -20.97
C ASN A 127 5.97 -6.49 -21.48
N ASP A 128 7.30 -6.37 -21.46
CA ASP A 128 7.99 -5.19 -22.02
C ASP A 128 7.95 -5.21 -23.56
N ASP A 129 6.75 -4.90 -24.10
CA ASP A 129 6.52 -4.82 -25.53
C ASP A 129 6.77 -3.39 -26.03
N PRO A 130 7.77 -3.17 -26.90
CA PRO A 130 8.10 -1.84 -27.41
C PRO A 130 6.99 -1.21 -28.27
N VAL A 131 6.05 -2.02 -28.79
CA VAL A 131 4.91 -1.53 -29.58
C VAL A 131 3.79 -1.07 -28.68
N LEU A 132 3.41 -1.89 -27.69
CA LEU A 132 2.34 -1.58 -26.74
C LEU A 132 2.76 -0.53 -25.70
N GLN A 133 4.04 -0.48 -25.33
CA GLN A 133 4.62 0.43 -24.33
C GLN A 133 3.87 0.38 -22.98
N ASP A 134 3.35 -0.80 -22.62
CA ASP A 134 2.56 -1.06 -21.41
C ASP A 134 3.22 -2.11 -20.53
N ALA A 135 4.55 -2.01 -20.39
CA ALA A 135 5.31 -2.87 -19.48
C ALA A 135 4.81 -2.72 -18.04
N ARG A 136 4.70 -3.84 -17.34
CA ARG A 136 4.23 -3.92 -15.96
C ARG A 136 5.38 -4.25 -15.03
N LEU A 137 5.23 -3.91 -13.77
CA LEU A 137 6.28 -4.03 -12.77
C LEU A 137 6.12 -5.31 -11.94
N CYS A 138 7.23 -6.01 -11.70
CA CYS A 138 7.35 -7.14 -10.79
C CYS A 138 8.41 -6.87 -9.72
N GLY A 139 8.15 -7.32 -8.50
CA GLY A 139 9.10 -7.20 -7.39
C GLY A 139 8.43 -7.42 -6.04
N THR A 140 9.22 -7.81 -5.04
CA THR A 140 8.76 -7.85 -3.65
C THR A 140 8.64 -6.43 -3.07
N THR A 141 7.76 -6.21 -2.10
CA THR A 141 7.65 -4.90 -1.42
C THR A 141 9.00 -4.43 -0.90
N ALA A 142 9.80 -5.31 -0.33
CA ALA A 142 11.11 -4.99 0.20
C ALA A 142 12.10 -4.51 -0.89
N SER A 143 12.17 -5.21 -2.02
CA SER A 143 13.05 -4.84 -3.13
C SER A 143 12.59 -3.56 -3.83
N LEU A 144 11.28 -3.36 -4.00
CA LEU A 144 10.71 -2.13 -4.56
C LEU A 144 10.89 -0.91 -3.63
N CYS A 145 10.96 -1.12 -2.31
CA CYS A 145 11.28 -0.08 -1.32
C CYS A 145 12.78 0.19 -1.17
N GLY A 146 13.64 -0.51 -1.91
CA GLY A 146 15.09 -0.28 -1.92
C GLY A 146 15.87 -1.06 -0.86
N LEU A 147 15.24 -1.96 -0.09
CA LEU A 147 15.92 -2.75 0.93
C LEU A 147 17.03 -3.64 0.33
N GLU A 148 16.77 -4.26 -0.81
CA GLU A 148 17.73 -5.13 -1.49
C GLU A 148 19.00 -4.38 -1.87
N ALA A 149 18.89 -3.24 -2.56
CA ALA A 149 20.02 -2.41 -2.93
C ALA A 149 20.78 -1.89 -1.71
N SER A 150 20.07 -1.53 -0.64
CA SER A 150 20.67 -1.03 0.59
C SER A 150 21.48 -2.10 1.34
N LEU A 151 20.98 -3.34 1.36
CA LEU A 151 21.70 -4.49 1.94
C LEU A 151 22.95 -4.85 1.10
N GLN A 152 22.85 -4.83 -0.22
CA GLN A 152 23.99 -5.05 -1.11
C GLN A 152 25.08 -3.97 -0.92
N ALA A 153 24.67 -2.71 -0.76
CA ALA A 153 25.58 -1.60 -0.47
C ALA A 153 26.13 -1.62 0.96
N LYS A 154 25.55 -2.42 1.87
CA LYS A 154 25.89 -2.46 3.31
C LYS A 154 25.82 -1.07 3.95
N ASP A 155 24.86 -0.25 3.55
CA ASP A 155 24.66 1.11 4.04
C ASP A 155 23.55 1.14 5.11
N PRO A 156 23.90 1.31 6.40
CA PRO A 156 22.93 1.29 7.48
C PRO A 156 21.86 2.37 7.38
N ALA A 157 22.19 3.56 6.87
CA ALA A 157 21.25 4.66 6.73
C ALA A 157 20.21 4.39 5.63
N ARG A 158 20.65 3.78 4.51
CA ARG A 158 19.74 3.35 3.44
C ARG A 158 18.87 2.18 3.88
N ILE A 159 19.41 1.22 4.63
CA ILE A 159 18.63 0.11 5.21
C ILE A 159 17.55 0.66 6.13
N GLU A 160 17.89 1.63 7.00
CA GLU A 160 16.93 2.28 7.89
C GLU A 160 15.79 2.94 7.11
N ARG A 161 16.10 3.72 6.09
CA ARG A 161 15.09 4.37 5.23
C ARG A 161 14.19 3.37 4.53
N ALA A 162 14.76 2.26 4.03
CA ALA A 162 13.99 1.20 3.36
C ALA A 162 13.02 0.52 4.33
N ILE A 163 13.46 0.17 5.56
CA ILE A 163 12.60 -0.40 6.59
C ILE A 163 11.49 0.59 6.96
N GLN A 164 11.81 1.86 7.15
CA GLN A 164 10.84 2.90 7.46
C GLN A 164 9.78 3.04 6.35
N LYS A 165 10.20 3.00 5.08
CA LYS A 165 9.30 3.04 3.91
C LYS A 165 8.38 1.81 3.87
N ILE A 166 8.90 0.61 4.11
CA ILE A 166 8.10 -0.62 4.19
C ILE A 166 7.04 -0.51 5.29
N LEU A 167 7.43 -0.06 6.47
CA LEU A 167 6.53 0.09 7.61
C LEU A 167 5.48 1.19 7.35
N MET A 168 5.86 2.32 6.78
CA MET A 168 4.93 3.39 6.40
C MET A 168 3.87 2.88 5.42
N LEU A 169 4.28 2.13 4.38
CA LEU A 169 3.34 1.56 3.40
C LEU A 169 2.40 0.54 4.03
N ASN A 170 2.87 -0.29 4.97
CA ASN A 170 2.01 -1.21 5.69
C ASN A 170 1.07 -0.51 6.67
N ALA A 171 1.52 0.55 7.35
CA ALA A 171 0.66 1.39 8.19
C ALA A 171 -0.44 2.05 7.35
N TYR A 172 -0.10 2.56 6.17
CA TYR A 172 -1.06 3.08 5.20
C TYR A 172 -2.03 1.98 4.72
N LEU A 173 -1.54 0.78 4.39
CA LEU A 173 -2.37 -0.35 3.99
C LEU A 173 -3.40 -0.72 5.08
N PHE A 174 -2.95 -0.81 6.32
CA PHE A 174 -3.79 -1.26 7.44
C PHE A 174 -4.85 -0.25 7.87
N ILE A 175 -4.69 1.04 7.61
CA ILE A 175 -5.71 2.04 7.97
C ILE A 175 -6.83 2.14 6.94
N GLN A 176 -6.67 1.64 5.73
CA GLN A 176 -7.68 1.71 4.69
C GLN A 176 -8.98 1.01 5.09
N SER A 177 -10.11 1.50 4.56
CA SER A 177 -11.40 0.82 4.64
C SER A 177 -11.37 -0.46 3.81
N GLY A 178 -11.85 -1.58 4.33
CA GLY A 178 -11.81 -2.89 3.69
C GLY A 178 -10.87 -3.87 4.39
N ILE A 179 -10.43 -4.90 3.68
CA ILE A 179 -9.63 -5.99 4.22
C ILE A 179 -8.17 -5.84 3.71
N PRO A 180 -7.20 -5.56 4.58
CA PRO A 180 -5.80 -5.56 4.20
C PRO A 180 -5.28 -6.98 3.99
N VAL A 181 -4.51 -7.17 2.92
CA VAL A 181 -3.84 -8.43 2.59
C VAL A 181 -2.35 -8.19 2.46
N ILE A 182 -1.57 -9.02 3.14
CA ILE A 182 -0.12 -9.06 3.05
C ILE A 182 0.25 -10.28 2.21
N TYR A 183 1.08 -10.07 1.19
CA TYR A 183 1.60 -11.19 0.43
C TYR A 183 2.70 -11.90 1.21
N SER A 184 2.68 -13.23 1.18
CA SER A 184 3.61 -14.09 1.93
C SER A 184 5.08 -13.68 1.71
N GLY A 185 5.81 -13.45 2.81
CA GLY A 185 7.21 -13.01 2.83
C GLY A 185 7.39 -11.50 3.03
N ASP A 186 6.36 -10.66 2.76
CA ASP A 186 6.46 -9.22 2.99
C ASP A 186 6.62 -8.90 4.49
N GLU A 187 6.00 -9.70 5.36
CA GLU A 187 6.07 -9.58 6.81
C GLU A 187 7.47 -9.78 7.41
N ILE A 188 8.37 -10.39 6.63
CA ILE A 188 9.78 -10.59 7.00
C ILE A 188 10.74 -9.85 6.07
N GLY A 189 10.24 -8.99 5.19
CA GLY A 189 11.06 -8.26 4.23
C GLY A 189 11.79 -9.14 3.24
N GLN A 190 11.12 -10.21 2.75
CA GLN A 190 11.69 -11.12 1.74
C GLN A 190 12.01 -10.35 0.46
N LEU A 191 13.23 -10.55 -0.04
CA LEU A 191 13.74 -9.91 -1.26
C LEU A 191 13.30 -10.67 -2.52
N ASN A 192 13.57 -10.08 -3.66
CA ASN A 192 13.43 -10.72 -4.97
C ASN A 192 14.22 -12.04 -5.05
N ASP A 193 13.67 -13.00 -5.77
CA ASP A 193 14.29 -14.28 -6.07
C ASP A 193 14.59 -14.37 -7.56
N TYR A 194 15.83 -14.23 -7.92
CA TYR A 194 16.28 -14.27 -9.32
C TYR A 194 16.57 -15.68 -9.82
N SER A 195 16.46 -16.71 -8.97
CA SER A 195 16.73 -18.09 -9.34
C SER A 195 15.75 -18.64 -10.38
N TYR A 196 14.60 -17.99 -10.56
CA TYR A 196 13.65 -18.39 -11.60
C TYR A 196 14.25 -18.34 -13.01
N LYS A 197 15.26 -17.50 -13.26
CA LYS A 197 15.95 -17.38 -14.56
C LYS A 197 16.69 -18.64 -14.96
N ASP A 198 17.03 -19.46 -13.98
CA ASP A 198 17.74 -20.75 -14.15
C ASP A 198 16.75 -21.93 -14.07
N ASP A 199 15.42 -21.68 -14.08
CA ASP A 199 14.42 -22.73 -14.05
C ASP A 199 14.50 -23.57 -15.34
N PRO A 200 14.49 -24.92 -15.23
CA PRO A 200 14.51 -25.80 -16.40
C PRO A 200 13.26 -25.67 -17.28
N ASP A 201 12.15 -25.14 -16.75
CA ASP A 201 10.98 -24.76 -17.51
C ASP A 201 11.20 -23.37 -18.14
N ALA A 202 11.36 -23.35 -19.46
CA ALA A 202 11.64 -22.12 -20.21
C ALA A 202 10.52 -21.07 -20.09
N ASP A 203 9.26 -21.46 -19.95
CA ASP A 203 8.14 -20.55 -19.77
C ASP A 203 8.22 -19.84 -18.41
N ARG A 204 8.63 -20.57 -17.37
CA ARG A 204 8.87 -19.98 -16.05
C ARG A 204 10.11 -19.09 -16.02
N ALA A 205 11.18 -19.50 -16.66
CA ALA A 205 12.41 -18.71 -16.75
C ALA A 205 12.22 -17.40 -17.52
N ALA A 206 11.25 -17.34 -18.43
CA ALA A 206 10.90 -16.15 -19.19
C ALA A 206 9.87 -15.24 -18.50
N ASP A 207 9.18 -15.72 -17.47
CA ASP A 207 8.14 -14.98 -16.76
C ASP A 207 8.70 -14.24 -15.53
N SER A 208 8.96 -12.94 -15.68
CA SER A 208 9.53 -12.10 -14.61
C SER A 208 8.67 -11.99 -13.34
N ARG A 209 7.40 -12.42 -13.36
CA ARG A 209 6.56 -12.48 -12.16
C ARG A 209 7.13 -13.46 -11.13
N TYR A 210 7.90 -14.45 -11.56
CA TYR A 210 8.57 -15.37 -10.63
C TYR A 210 9.64 -14.70 -9.77
N VAL A 211 10.11 -13.49 -10.10
CA VAL A 211 11.01 -12.72 -9.23
C VAL A 211 10.42 -12.49 -7.82
N HIS A 212 9.10 -12.40 -7.73
CA HIS A 212 8.40 -12.19 -6.45
C HIS A 212 7.49 -13.36 -6.03
N ARG A 213 7.50 -14.46 -6.78
CA ARG A 213 6.78 -15.71 -6.48
C ARG A 213 7.70 -16.79 -5.87
N GLY A 214 8.90 -16.40 -5.43
CA GLY A 214 9.86 -17.31 -4.80
C GLY A 214 9.28 -17.99 -3.56
N HIS A 215 9.85 -19.13 -3.20
CA HIS A 215 9.46 -19.86 -1.99
C HIS A 215 9.64 -19.00 -0.75
N PHE A 216 8.75 -19.19 0.23
CA PHE A 216 8.89 -18.53 1.53
C PHE A 216 10.18 -18.94 2.22
N ARG A 217 10.96 -17.95 2.65
CA ARG A 217 12.32 -18.13 3.18
C ARG A 217 12.29 -18.41 4.69
N TRP A 218 12.04 -19.67 5.06
CA TRP A 218 11.95 -20.11 6.45
C TRP A 218 13.22 -19.82 7.28
N GLU A 219 14.37 -19.73 6.65
CA GLU A 219 15.62 -19.31 7.30
C GLU A 219 15.61 -17.83 7.70
N LEU A 220 14.92 -16.97 6.95
CA LEU A 220 14.72 -15.56 7.30
C LEU A 220 13.61 -15.39 8.34
N GLU A 221 12.59 -16.24 8.30
CA GLU A 221 11.50 -16.21 9.28
C GLU A 221 12.03 -16.37 10.71
N LYS A 222 12.99 -17.25 10.93
CA LYS A 222 13.63 -17.44 12.25
C LYS A 222 14.25 -16.16 12.80
N LYS A 223 14.79 -15.30 11.93
CA LYS A 223 15.39 -14.02 12.32
C LYS A 223 14.40 -12.99 12.83
N ARG A 224 13.09 -13.18 12.61
CA ARG A 224 12.07 -12.29 13.20
C ARG A 224 12.09 -12.26 14.73
N ALA A 225 12.60 -13.33 15.37
CA ALA A 225 12.78 -13.40 16.81
C ALA A 225 14.12 -12.80 17.31
N GLU A 226 15.06 -12.53 16.39
CA GLU A 226 16.39 -12.01 16.70
C GLU A 226 16.34 -10.47 16.71
N LYS A 227 16.32 -9.87 17.91
CA LYS A 227 16.17 -8.44 18.11
C LYS A 227 17.18 -7.62 17.30
N GLY A 228 16.68 -6.65 16.57
CA GLY A 228 17.48 -5.70 15.79
C GLY A 228 17.80 -6.15 14.37
N THR A 229 17.47 -7.38 13.97
CA THR A 229 17.55 -7.80 12.57
C THR A 229 16.51 -7.07 11.72
N VAL A 230 16.72 -6.99 10.42
CA VAL A 230 15.76 -6.42 9.47
C VAL A 230 14.40 -7.11 9.59
N GLN A 231 14.40 -8.45 9.62
CA GLN A 231 13.20 -9.28 9.75
C GLN A 231 12.45 -9.01 11.05
N ASN A 232 13.17 -8.92 12.17
CA ASN A 232 12.56 -8.60 13.47
C ASN A 232 11.89 -7.22 13.45
N ARG A 233 12.56 -6.22 12.93
CA ARG A 233 12.08 -4.84 12.92
C ARG A 233 10.84 -4.67 12.06
N ILE A 234 10.81 -5.28 10.86
CA ILE A 234 9.64 -5.27 9.99
C ILE A 234 8.48 -6.01 10.65
N PHE A 235 8.74 -7.23 11.14
CA PHE A 235 7.72 -8.07 11.75
C PHE A 235 7.10 -7.43 13.00
N GLU A 236 7.92 -6.95 13.94
CA GLU A 236 7.42 -6.29 15.16
C GLU A 236 6.64 -5.01 14.84
N GLY A 237 7.10 -4.23 13.84
CA GLY A 237 6.39 -3.04 13.37
C GLY A 237 4.99 -3.39 12.85
N MET A 238 4.89 -4.39 11.98
CA MET A 238 3.60 -4.85 11.44
C MET A 238 2.71 -5.45 12.52
N GLN A 239 3.25 -6.28 13.42
CA GLN A 239 2.50 -6.85 14.54
C GLN A 239 1.91 -5.78 15.47
N LYS A 240 2.63 -4.67 15.66
CA LYS A 240 2.11 -3.53 16.43
C LYS A 240 0.91 -2.87 15.74
N MET A 241 0.98 -2.72 14.42
CA MET A 241 -0.14 -2.20 13.60
C MET A 241 -1.35 -3.13 13.66
N GLU A 242 -1.14 -4.46 13.54
CA GLU A 242 -2.21 -5.45 13.67
C GLU A 242 -2.92 -5.36 15.01
N LYS A 243 -2.16 -5.28 16.10
CA LYS A 243 -2.72 -5.15 17.46
C LYS A 243 -3.56 -3.88 17.58
N ALA A 244 -3.05 -2.74 17.13
CA ALA A 244 -3.78 -1.48 17.16
C ALA A 244 -5.06 -1.57 16.31
N ARG A 245 -4.99 -2.13 15.10
CA ARG A 245 -6.14 -2.34 14.22
C ARG A 245 -7.19 -3.26 14.85
N PHE A 246 -6.78 -4.30 15.55
CA PHE A 246 -7.70 -5.27 16.18
C PHE A 246 -8.43 -4.70 17.40
N THR A 247 -7.78 -3.78 18.14
CA THR A 247 -8.30 -3.27 19.42
C THR A 247 -9.10 -1.98 19.31
N CYS A 248 -8.96 -1.21 18.21
CA CYS A 248 -9.62 0.09 18.07
C CYS A 248 -10.85 0.02 17.15
N GLY A 249 -12.00 0.48 17.64
CA GLY A 249 -13.29 0.48 16.95
C GLY A 249 -13.27 1.11 15.54
N PRO A 250 -12.63 2.26 15.32
CA PRO A 250 -12.57 2.92 14.01
C PRO A 250 -11.96 2.09 12.88
N PHE A 251 -11.25 1.01 13.15
CA PHE A 251 -10.79 0.08 12.10
C PHE A 251 -11.86 -0.89 11.60
N SER A 252 -13.04 -0.91 12.22
CA SER A 252 -14.19 -1.68 11.76
C SER A 252 -14.61 -1.29 10.33
N GLY A 253 -15.08 -2.26 9.54
CA GLY A 253 -15.69 -1.99 8.23
C GLY A 253 -16.92 -1.06 8.27
N LYS A 254 -17.53 -0.87 9.45
CA LYS A 254 -18.67 0.04 9.66
C LYS A 254 -18.24 1.51 9.87
N ALA A 255 -16.95 1.77 10.11
CA ALA A 255 -16.45 3.12 10.35
C ALA A 255 -16.58 4.00 9.10
N ALA A 256 -16.93 5.27 9.29
CA ALA A 256 -16.74 6.28 8.26
C ALA A 256 -15.24 6.45 7.98
N ALA A 257 -14.87 6.70 6.73
CA ALA A 257 -13.50 6.95 6.33
C ALA A 257 -13.47 8.09 5.31
N TRP A 258 -12.49 8.97 5.42
CA TRP A 258 -12.26 10.07 4.50
C TRP A 258 -10.80 10.51 4.55
N THR A 259 -10.35 11.24 3.54
CA THR A 259 -9.05 11.90 3.58
C THR A 259 -9.18 13.30 4.15
N TYR A 260 -8.16 13.77 4.86
CA TYR A 260 -8.08 15.14 5.37
C TYR A 260 -7.00 15.90 4.61
N ASP A 261 -7.25 17.18 4.31
CA ASP A 261 -6.26 17.99 3.59
C ASP A 261 -5.14 18.44 4.54
N THR A 262 -3.90 18.14 4.18
CA THR A 262 -2.70 18.51 4.95
C THR A 262 -2.01 19.76 4.42
N TYR A 263 -2.51 20.36 3.32
CA TYR A 263 -1.86 21.44 2.58
C TYR A 263 -0.40 21.14 2.22
N ASN A 264 -0.06 19.85 2.10
CA ASN A 264 1.25 19.37 1.71
C ASN A 264 1.10 18.23 0.71
N SER A 265 1.61 18.40 -0.49
CA SER A 265 1.47 17.44 -1.58
C SER A 265 2.17 16.09 -1.34
N HIS A 266 3.03 16.01 -0.33
CA HIS A 266 3.78 14.80 0.03
C HIS A 266 3.16 14.03 1.20
N VAL A 267 2.15 14.59 1.87
CA VAL A 267 1.60 14.01 3.10
C VAL A 267 0.13 13.65 2.92
N LEU A 268 -0.17 12.37 3.07
CA LEU A 268 -1.54 11.85 3.09
C LEU A 268 -2.05 11.78 4.53
N CYS A 269 -3.26 12.26 4.76
CA CYS A 269 -3.96 12.08 6.03
C CYS A 269 -5.29 11.34 5.79
N ILE A 270 -5.52 10.29 6.58
CA ILE A 270 -6.72 9.45 6.53
C ILE A 270 -7.37 9.47 7.90
N CYS A 271 -8.65 9.80 7.92
CA CYS A 271 -9.47 9.77 9.12
C CYS A 271 -10.45 8.60 9.07
N ARG A 272 -10.65 7.95 10.21
CA ARG A 272 -11.68 6.93 10.39
C ARG A 272 -12.42 7.19 11.69
N GLN A 273 -13.76 7.13 11.65
CA GLN A 273 -14.60 7.38 12.82
C GLN A 273 -15.68 6.32 12.97
N LEU A 274 -15.83 5.82 14.17
CA LEU A 274 -16.96 4.96 14.57
C LEU A 274 -17.53 5.47 15.90
N LYS A 275 -18.79 5.95 15.87
CA LYS A 275 -19.43 6.58 17.03
C LYS A 275 -18.56 7.73 17.59
N ASN A 276 -18.22 7.65 18.87
CA ASN A 276 -17.39 8.61 19.60
C ASN A 276 -15.88 8.31 19.56
N GLU A 277 -15.44 7.43 18.68
CA GLU A 277 -14.04 7.07 18.51
C GLU A 277 -13.50 7.49 17.14
N MET A 278 -12.27 7.99 17.07
CA MET A 278 -11.62 8.40 15.83
C MET A 278 -10.16 7.93 15.80
N VAL A 279 -9.71 7.52 14.62
CA VAL A 279 -8.29 7.32 14.31
C VAL A 279 -7.91 8.23 13.15
N VAL A 280 -6.81 8.93 13.31
CA VAL A 280 -6.17 9.78 12.28
C VAL A 280 -4.83 9.16 11.91
N GLY A 281 -4.65 8.75 10.67
CA GLY A 281 -3.38 8.27 10.13
C GLY A 281 -2.72 9.33 9.27
N VAL A 282 -1.44 9.58 9.49
CA VAL A 282 -0.66 10.57 8.73
C VAL A 282 0.57 9.89 8.15
N PHE A 283 0.84 10.10 6.86
CA PHE A 283 1.86 9.38 6.09
C PHE A 283 2.65 10.34 5.21
N ASN A 284 3.95 10.43 5.44
CA ASN A 284 4.86 11.21 4.61
C ASN A 284 5.48 10.31 3.52
N PHE A 285 5.09 10.51 2.27
CA PHE A 285 5.62 9.77 1.12
C PHE A 285 6.94 10.36 0.58
N SER A 286 7.39 11.50 1.10
CA SER A 286 8.70 12.07 0.76
C SER A 286 9.83 11.36 1.53
N ASP A 287 11.04 11.39 0.97
CA ASP A 287 12.24 10.92 1.66
C ASP A 287 12.81 11.97 2.64
N GLU A 288 12.25 13.21 2.64
CA GLU A 288 12.62 14.32 3.50
C GLU A 288 11.57 14.62 4.55
N PRO A 289 11.92 15.26 5.67
CA PRO A 289 10.94 15.69 6.68
C PRO A 289 9.88 16.62 6.08
N GLN A 290 8.63 16.40 6.43
CA GLN A 290 7.48 17.17 5.95
C GLN A 290 6.58 17.60 7.10
N THR A 291 5.93 18.75 6.97
CA THR A 291 4.92 19.23 7.90
C THR A 291 3.53 18.92 7.36
N ALA A 292 2.74 18.21 8.12
CA ALA A 292 1.30 18.05 7.89
C ALA A 292 0.55 19.18 8.59
N TRP A 293 -0.12 20.02 7.83
CA TRP A 293 -0.97 21.09 8.34
C TRP A 293 -2.36 20.54 8.67
N ILE A 294 -2.48 19.96 9.86
CA ILE A 294 -3.73 19.38 10.36
C ILE A 294 -4.21 20.27 11.51
N ASP A 295 -5.50 20.49 11.63
CA ASP A 295 -6.09 21.14 12.79
C ASP A 295 -7.28 20.32 13.30
N MET A 296 -7.04 19.50 14.30
CA MET A 296 -8.04 18.73 15.04
C MET A 296 -8.36 19.38 16.41
N GLY A 297 -8.03 20.66 16.58
CA GLY A 297 -8.17 21.41 17.83
C GLY A 297 -7.04 21.14 18.82
N GLU A 298 -7.19 21.68 20.02
CA GLU A 298 -6.19 21.56 21.11
C GLU A 298 -6.35 20.28 21.95
N ILE A 299 -7.04 19.27 21.39
CA ILE A 299 -7.36 18.03 22.08
C ILE A 299 -6.21 17.01 21.87
N PRO A 300 -5.68 16.37 22.94
CA PRO A 300 -4.67 15.34 22.78
C PRO A 300 -5.24 14.05 22.20
N PHE A 301 -4.49 13.45 21.29
CA PHE A 301 -4.70 12.14 20.71
C PHE A 301 -3.62 11.19 21.20
N GLN A 302 -3.99 9.95 21.52
CA GLN A 302 -3.06 8.89 21.87
C GLN A 302 -2.32 8.40 20.62
N ASP A 303 -1.00 8.34 20.65
CA ASP A 303 -0.20 7.71 19.60
C ASP A 303 -0.26 6.18 19.73
N LEU A 304 -0.96 5.52 18.81
CA LEU A 304 -1.12 4.05 18.81
C LEU A 304 0.15 3.30 18.42
N LEU A 305 1.01 3.93 17.62
CA LEU A 305 2.24 3.32 17.09
C LEU A 305 3.51 3.85 17.75
N GLY A 306 3.42 4.94 18.48
CA GLY A 306 4.49 5.53 19.27
C GLY A 306 4.27 5.35 20.77
N LYS A 307 4.53 6.40 21.51
CA LYS A 307 4.28 6.49 22.95
C LYS A 307 3.76 7.89 23.29
N GLY A 308 2.80 7.93 24.21
CA GLY A 308 2.26 9.17 24.74
C GLY A 308 1.12 9.74 23.90
N GLU A 309 0.91 11.04 24.06
CA GLU A 309 -0.15 11.79 23.41
C GLU A 309 0.45 12.96 22.64
N CYS A 310 -0.23 13.39 21.58
CA CYS A 310 0.10 14.60 20.86
C CYS A 310 -1.16 15.35 20.43
N VAL A 311 -1.04 16.66 20.32
CA VAL A 311 -2.06 17.52 19.70
C VAL A 311 -1.84 17.48 18.20
N LEU A 312 -2.88 17.16 17.45
CA LEU A 312 -2.83 17.08 15.98
C LEU A 312 -2.95 18.48 15.37
N ARG A 313 -1.83 19.21 15.41
CA ARG A 313 -1.71 20.55 14.83
C ARG A 313 -0.29 20.75 14.32
N ASN A 314 -0.14 20.86 12.99
CA ASN A 314 1.16 21.07 12.35
C ASN A 314 2.20 19.99 12.72
N ILE A 315 1.90 18.74 12.44
CA ILE A 315 2.76 17.60 12.77
C ILE A 315 3.94 17.54 11.81
N ILE A 316 5.14 17.40 12.34
CA ILE A 316 6.35 17.16 11.55
C ILE A 316 6.62 15.65 11.52
N LEU A 317 6.66 15.08 10.32
CA LEU A 317 7.01 13.68 10.08
C LEU A 317 8.39 13.60 9.41
N PRO A 318 9.29 12.73 9.88
CA PRO A 318 10.54 12.46 9.14
C PRO A 318 10.25 11.88 7.76
N GLY A 319 11.27 11.76 6.92
CA GLY A 319 11.15 11.09 5.62
C GLY A 319 10.58 9.67 5.77
N ASN A 320 9.55 9.32 4.99
CA ASN A 320 8.76 8.10 5.12
C ASN A 320 8.16 7.89 6.52
N GLY A 321 7.99 8.97 7.28
CA GLY A 321 7.38 8.94 8.62
C GLY A 321 5.88 8.72 8.57
N TYR A 322 5.35 8.12 9.62
CA TYR A 322 3.93 7.84 9.75
C TYR A 322 3.51 7.77 11.22
N GLY A 323 2.21 7.93 11.47
CA GLY A 323 1.62 7.78 12.80
C GLY A 323 0.13 7.49 12.73
N TRP A 324 -0.38 6.83 13.76
CA TRP A 324 -1.81 6.62 13.99
C TRP A 324 -2.17 7.21 15.34
N TYR A 325 -3.11 8.13 15.33
CA TYR A 325 -3.52 8.93 16.46
C TYR A 325 -4.98 8.65 16.78
N TYR A 326 -5.26 8.24 18.00
CA TYR A 326 -6.56 7.80 18.47
C TYR A 326 -7.16 8.77 19.48
N LYS A 327 -8.44 8.99 19.37
CA LYS A 327 -9.24 9.77 20.32
C LYS A 327 -10.59 9.13 20.55
N THR A 328 -11.04 9.16 21.77
CA THR A 328 -12.42 8.91 22.17
C THR A 328 -12.97 10.13 22.87
N TRP A 329 -14.24 10.44 22.65
CA TRP A 329 -14.98 11.49 23.36
C TRP A 329 -15.96 10.84 24.31
N GLU A 330 -16.18 11.45 25.47
CA GLU A 330 -17.27 11.08 26.37
C GLU A 330 -18.61 11.35 25.68
N GLU A 331 -19.59 10.45 25.90
CA GLU A 331 -20.94 10.61 25.34
C GLU A 331 -21.69 11.76 26.01
#